data_3e9950c9fa350f69ef989ba74d2615a2
#
_entry.id   3e9950c9fa350f69ef989ba74d2615a2
#
_cell.length_a   1.000
_cell.length_b   1.000
_cell.length_c   1.000
_cell.angle_alpha   90.00
_cell.angle_beta   90.00
_cell.angle_gamma   90.00
#
_symmetry.space_group_name_H-M   'P 1'
#
loop_
_entity.id
_entity.type
_entity.pdbx_description
1 polymer ?
#
loop_
_entity_poly.entity_id
_entity_poly.type
_entity_poly.pdbx_seq_one_letter_code
_entity_poly.pdbx_strand_id
1 'polypeptide(L)' 'MNVVVFSKPHCLECNLVKRFLRDHGVEFEVKDCGSDPRYLEEVKAMGFLGVPVTVIDGTPVQGLQPEKLKELLYL' A
#
# COMPACT_ATOMS: atom_id res chain seq x y z
N MET A 1 10.63 -7.23 -8.04
CA MET A 1 9.87 -5.99 -7.71
C MET A 1 9.44 -6.06 -6.27
N ASN A 2 9.68 -5.00 -5.51
CA ASN A 2 9.33 -4.94 -4.09
C ASN A 2 8.03 -4.15 -3.93
N VAL A 3 7.00 -4.79 -3.39
CA VAL A 3 5.69 -4.15 -3.18
C VAL A 3 5.30 -4.31 -1.72
N VAL A 4 5.08 -3.19 -1.04
CA VAL A 4 4.68 -3.15 0.36
C VAL A 4 3.39 -2.34 0.50
N VAL A 5 2.41 -2.88 1.20
CA VAL A 5 1.15 -2.19 1.47
C VAL A 5 1.08 -1.85 2.96
N PHE A 6 1.09 -0.57 3.27
CA PHE A 6 0.83 -0.09 4.62
C PHE A 6 -0.69 -0.04 4.83
N SER A 7 -1.17 -0.69 5.86
CA SER A 7 -2.59 -0.98 6.07
C SER A 7 -2.96 -0.82 7.54
N LYS A 8 -4.24 -0.95 7.85
CA LYS A 8 -4.75 -1.02 9.22
C LYS A 8 -6.00 -1.91 9.24
N PRO A 9 -6.41 -2.40 10.42
CA PRO A 9 -7.66 -3.17 10.54
C PRO A 9 -8.88 -2.31 10.19
N HIS A 10 -9.92 -2.97 9.69
CA HIS A 10 -11.22 -2.33 9.39
C HIS A 10 -11.11 -1.17 8.42
N CYS A 11 -10.25 -1.31 7.42
CA CYS A 11 -10.02 -0.30 6.39
C CYS A 11 -10.47 -0.86 5.05
N LEU A 12 -11.63 -0.39 4.57
CA LEU A 12 -12.17 -0.86 3.29
C LEU A 12 -11.22 -0.59 2.13
N GLU A 13 -10.70 0.62 2.05
CA GLU A 13 -9.80 1.00 0.94
C GLU A 13 -8.51 0.18 0.96
N CYS A 14 -7.97 -0.12 2.15
CA CYS A 14 -6.82 -1.01 2.27
C CYS A 14 -7.11 -2.38 1.68
N ASN A 15 -8.30 -2.91 1.99
CA ASN A 15 -8.72 -4.22 1.48
C ASN A 15 -8.89 -4.21 -0.04
N LEU A 16 -9.39 -3.12 -0.59
CA LEU A 16 -9.55 -2.96 -2.03
C LEU A 16 -8.20 -2.91 -2.75
N VAL A 17 -7.22 -2.23 -2.18
CA VAL A 17 -5.86 -2.22 -2.72
C VAL A 17 -5.26 -3.62 -2.72
N LYS A 18 -5.37 -4.33 -1.61
CA LYS A 18 -4.84 -5.70 -1.51
C LYS A 18 -5.52 -6.61 -2.52
N ARG A 19 -6.83 -6.48 -2.69
CA ARG A 19 -7.57 -7.27 -3.67
C ARG A 19 -7.12 -6.96 -5.09
N PHE A 20 -6.95 -5.67 -5.42
CA PHE A 20 -6.45 -5.26 -6.73
C PHE A 20 -5.11 -5.93 -7.03
N LEU A 21 -4.18 -5.89 -6.08
CA LEU A 21 -2.86 -6.49 -6.27
C LEU A 21 -2.96 -8.00 -6.46
N ARG A 22 -3.77 -8.68 -5.65
CA ARG A 22 -3.96 -10.13 -5.78
C ARG A 22 -4.60 -10.51 -7.12
N ASP A 23 -5.59 -9.76 -7.56
CA ASP A 23 -6.29 -10.01 -8.83
C ASP A 23 -5.34 -9.86 -10.02
N HIS A 24 -4.29 -9.07 -9.89
CA HIS A 24 -3.28 -8.89 -10.93
C HIS A 24 -2.05 -9.78 -10.73
N GLY A 25 -2.11 -10.72 -9.81
CA GLY A 25 -1.01 -11.66 -9.58
C GLY A 25 0.23 -11.04 -8.95
N VAL A 26 0.08 -9.91 -8.25
CA VAL A 26 1.21 -9.20 -7.63
C VAL A 26 1.41 -9.70 -6.21
N GLU A 27 2.61 -10.14 -5.89
CA GLU A 27 2.99 -10.48 -4.52
C GLU A 27 3.36 -9.21 -3.76
N PHE A 28 2.95 -9.13 -2.50
CA PHE A 28 3.22 -7.94 -1.69
C PHE A 28 3.34 -8.31 -0.21
N GLU A 29 4.08 -7.48 0.52
CA GLU A 29 4.19 -7.55 1.97
C GLU A 29 3.18 -6.57 2.56
N VAL A 30 2.58 -6.93 3.70
CA VAL A 30 1.67 -6.04 4.43
C VAL A 30 2.37 -5.55 5.69
N LYS A 31 2.41 -4.24 5.88
CA LYS A 31 2.84 -3.60 7.13
C LYS A 31 1.62 -3.00 7.80
N ASP A 32 1.15 -3.68 8.85
CA ASP A 32 -0.07 -3.28 9.56
C ASP A 32 0.26 -2.24 10.63
N CYS A 33 -0.20 -1.02 10.41
CA CYS A 33 0.02 0.10 11.33
C CYS A 33 -0.70 -0.10 12.67
N GLY A 34 -1.71 -0.97 12.72
CA GLY A 34 -2.38 -1.31 13.95
C GLY A 34 -1.55 -2.25 14.84
N SER A 35 -0.64 -3.01 14.23
CA SER A 35 0.22 -3.95 14.97
C SER A 35 1.52 -3.30 15.44
N ASP A 36 2.04 -2.32 14.70
CA ASP A 36 3.33 -1.72 15.00
C ASP A 36 3.26 -0.22 14.71
N PRO A 37 3.35 0.64 15.74
CA PRO A 37 3.26 2.09 15.57
C PRO A 37 4.39 2.68 14.71
N ARG A 38 5.50 1.97 14.55
CA ARG A 38 6.59 2.43 13.69
C ARG A 38 6.16 2.50 12.22
N TYR A 39 5.24 1.65 11.81
CA TYR A 39 4.74 1.64 10.42
C TYR A 39 3.98 2.92 10.10
N LEU A 40 3.22 3.46 11.06
CA LEU A 40 2.55 4.74 10.87
C LEU A 40 3.56 5.88 10.76
N GLU A 41 4.65 5.82 11.52
CA GLU A 41 5.72 6.81 11.41
C GLU A 41 6.36 6.77 10.02
N GLU A 42 6.54 5.57 9.44
CA GLU A 42 7.04 5.44 8.06
C GLU A 42 6.09 6.13 7.06
N VAL A 43 4.78 5.95 7.23
CA VAL A 43 3.77 6.58 6.36
C VAL A 43 3.86 8.11 6.46
N LYS A 44 3.97 8.63 7.68
CA LYS A 44 4.11 10.07 7.90
C LYS A 44 5.40 10.61 7.30
N ALA A 45 6.49 9.86 7.41
CA ALA A 45 7.78 10.24 6.84
C ALA A 45 7.73 10.33 5.31
N MET A 46 6.83 9.60 4.67
CA MET A 46 6.61 9.68 3.23
C MET A 46 5.71 10.87 2.83
N GLY A 47 5.19 11.61 3.81
CA GLY A 47 4.35 12.77 3.56
C GLY A 47 2.85 12.50 3.53
N PHE A 48 2.41 11.32 4.01
CA PHE A 48 0.99 10.96 4.02
C PHE A 48 0.42 10.94 5.44
N LEU A 49 -0.87 11.18 5.55
CA LEU A 49 -1.56 11.24 6.85
C LEU A 49 -2.23 9.93 7.23
N GLY A 50 -2.36 8.99 6.30
CA GLY A 50 -3.08 7.75 6.56
C GLY A 50 -2.84 6.68 5.53
N VAL A 51 -3.51 5.55 5.71
CA VAL A 51 -3.39 4.36 4.88
C VAL A 51 -4.64 4.17 4.02
N PRO A 52 -4.58 3.38 2.95
CA PRO A 52 -3.46 2.56 2.50
C PRO A 52 -2.39 3.39 1.78
N VAL A 53 -1.13 2.97 1.94
CA VAL A 53 -0.03 3.47 1.13
C VAL A 53 0.68 2.25 0.56
N THR A 54 0.79 2.20 -0.76
CA THR A 54 1.48 1.11 -1.47
C THR A 54 2.82 1.64 -1.96
N VAL A 55 3.90 0.98 -1.56
CA VAL A 55 5.24 1.37 -1.99
C VAL A 55 5.75 0.35 -2.99
N ILE A 56 5.97 0.79 -4.22
CA ILE A 56 6.42 -0.06 -5.33
C ILE A 56 7.82 0.36 -5.72
N ASP A 57 8.80 -0.49 -5.42
CA ASP A 57 10.21 -0.19 -5.66
C ASP A 57 10.60 1.21 -5.17
N GLY A 58 10.13 1.56 -3.98
CA GLY A 58 10.45 2.84 -3.35
C GLY A 58 9.51 3.99 -3.69
N THR A 59 8.58 3.82 -4.64
CA THR A 59 7.63 4.87 -5.02
C THR A 59 6.30 4.69 -4.30
N PRO A 60 5.87 5.64 -3.45
CA PRO A 60 4.62 5.50 -2.70
C PRO A 60 3.41 5.96 -3.50
N VAL A 61 2.32 5.23 -3.33
CA VAL A 61 1.00 5.58 -3.89
C VAL A 61 0.00 5.55 -2.75
N GLN A 62 -0.65 6.67 -2.48
CA GLN A 62 -1.68 6.72 -1.44
C GLN A 62 -3.04 6.41 -2.03
N GLY A 63 -3.79 5.54 -1.34
CA GLY A 63 -5.15 5.21 -1.70
C GLY A 63 -5.25 4.24 -2.87
N LEU A 64 -6.48 4.02 -3.30
CA LEU A 64 -6.76 3.14 -4.44
C LEU A 64 -6.68 3.96 -5.73
N GLN A 65 -5.57 3.83 -6.42
CA GLN A 65 -5.32 4.50 -7.69
C GLN A 65 -4.93 3.46 -8.75
N PRO A 66 -5.92 2.78 -9.35
CA PRO A 66 -5.64 1.66 -10.25
C PRO A 66 -4.70 1.98 -11.40
N GLU A 67 -4.88 3.13 -12.04
CA GLU A 67 -4.05 3.50 -13.19
C GLU A 67 -2.60 3.74 -12.77
N LYS A 68 -2.39 4.41 -11.64
CA LYS A 68 -1.05 4.66 -11.13
C LYS A 68 -0.38 3.37 -10.68
N LEU A 69 -1.13 2.50 -10.02
CA LEU A 69 -0.62 1.19 -9.61
C LEU A 69 -0.20 0.36 -10.83
N LYS A 70 -1.04 0.34 -11.87
CA LYS A 70 -0.73 -0.38 -13.11
C LYS A 70 0.55 0.15 -13.76
N GLU A 71 0.68 1.48 -13.81
CA GLU A 71 1.85 2.13 -14.40
C GLU A 71 3.13 1.69 -13.69
N LEU A 72 3.14 1.76 -12.36
CA LEU A 72 4.32 1.41 -11.56
C LEU A 72 4.60 -0.09 -11.56
N LEU A 73 3.56 -0.92 -11.73
CA LEU A 73 3.68 -2.38 -11.77
C LEU A 73 3.93 -2.91 -13.18
N TYR A 74 3.97 -2.05 -14.18
CA TYR A 74 4.12 -2.42 -15.60
C TYR A 74 3.00 -3.34 -16.10
N LEU A 75 1.79 -3.04 -15.68
CA LEU A 75 0.60 -3.81 -16.08
C LEU A 75 -0.18 -3.12 -17.21
#